data_9e4163530f1e3aa65123672262800f1c
#
_entry.id   9e4163530f1e3aa65123672262800f1c
#
_cell.length_a   1.000
_cell.length_b   1.000
_cell.length_c   1.000
_cell.angle_alpha   90.00
_cell.angle_beta   90.00
_cell.angle_gamma   90.00
#
_symmetry.space_group_name_H-M   'P 1'
#
loop_
_entity.id
_entity.type
_entity.pdbx_description
1 polymer ?
#
loop_
_entity_poly.entity_id
_entity_poly.type
_entity_poly.pdbx_seq_one_letter_code
_entity_poly.pdbx_strand_id
1 'polypeptide(L)'
;MTDRQTDRQTDRQTVIKLCQYVFGFVNVKLSEIATVSRGGSFQKKDFCDEGVPCIHYGQIYTRYGISATKTIQFISEDIAKTQKKAVTNDIVMAVTSENVEDVCKCVAWLGEEDAAVSGHTAIIHHNQNAKFLSYFFHSSLFFAQKKRLAHGVKVIEVTPDKLLNVVIPLPSVEEQERIVDILDRFDTLCSDLSSGLPAEIEARQKQYEYYRDKLLTFTAKE
;
A
#
# COMPACT_ATOMS: atom_id res chain seq x y z
N MET A 1 26.04 4.33 20.56
CA MET A 1 24.62 4.81 20.49
C MET A 1 23.66 3.77 19.90
N THR A 2 24.14 2.66 19.36
CA THR A 2 23.36 1.62 18.63
C THR A 2 22.58 0.66 19.52
N ASP A 3 23.08 0.25 20.67
CA ASP A 3 22.45 -0.78 21.53
C ASP A 3 21.06 -0.39 22.07
N ARG A 4 20.91 0.82 22.59
CA ARG A 4 19.63 1.27 23.17
C ARG A 4 18.48 1.43 22.19
N GLN A 5 18.77 1.68 20.89
CA GLN A 5 17.73 1.75 19.86
C GLN A 5 17.28 0.36 19.45
N THR A 6 18.20 -0.59 19.34
CA THR A 6 17.92 -1.99 19.02
C THR A 6 17.07 -2.64 20.11
N ASP A 7 17.42 -2.44 21.38
CA ASP A 7 16.66 -2.96 22.52
C ASP A 7 15.22 -2.42 22.53
N ARG A 8 15.02 -1.10 22.33
CA ARG A 8 13.69 -0.50 22.30
C ARG A 8 12.83 -1.01 21.14
N GLN A 9 13.43 -1.31 20.01
CA GLN A 9 12.72 -1.84 18.85
C GLN A 9 12.31 -3.31 19.07
N THR A 10 13.18 -4.09 19.68
CA THR A 10 12.90 -5.48 20.08
C THR A 10 11.77 -5.54 21.11
N ASP A 11 11.80 -4.68 22.12
CA ASP A 11 10.74 -4.59 23.14
C ASP A 11 9.38 -4.24 22.53
N ARG A 12 9.34 -3.28 21.58
CA ARG A 12 8.09 -2.90 20.90
C ARG A 12 7.52 -4.03 20.05
N GLN A 13 8.35 -4.73 19.27
CA GLN A 13 7.90 -5.86 18.46
C GLN A 13 7.35 -6.99 19.34
N THR A 14 7.95 -7.22 20.50
CA THR A 14 7.47 -8.21 21.48
C THR A 14 6.11 -7.83 22.04
N VAL A 15 5.90 -6.54 22.39
CA VAL A 15 4.61 -6.05 22.86
C VAL A 15 3.54 -6.16 21.77
N ILE A 16 3.85 -5.81 20.52
CA ILE A 16 2.94 -5.97 19.39
C ILE A 16 2.49 -7.43 19.25
N LYS A 17 3.42 -8.38 19.25
CA LYS A 17 3.12 -9.81 19.15
C LYS A 17 2.26 -10.31 20.31
N LEU A 18 2.55 -9.86 21.53
CA LEU A 18 1.75 -10.21 22.71
C LEU A 18 0.31 -9.69 22.58
N CYS A 19 0.14 -8.44 22.18
CA CYS A 19 -1.18 -7.86 21.95
C CYS A 19 -1.95 -8.60 20.84
N GLN A 20 -1.28 -8.95 19.74
CA GLN A 20 -1.85 -9.76 18.66
C GLN A 20 -2.31 -11.14 19.16
N TYR A 21 -1.51 -11.78 19.99
CA TYR A 21 -1.86 -13.09 20.57
C TYR A 21 -3.08 -13.01 21.50
N VAL A 22 -3.14 -11.98 22.37
CA VAL A 22 -4.22 -11.83 23.38
C VAL A 22 -5.51 -11.31 22.74
N PHE A 23 -5.43 -10.29 21.90
CA PHE A 23 -6.58 -9.55 21.39
C PHE A 23 -6.90 -9.85 19.91
N GLY A 24 -6.07 -10.62 19.22
CA GLY A 24 -6.18 -10.92 17.79
C GLY A 24 -5.57 -9.85 16.88
N PHE A 25 -5.49 -8.60 17.32
CA PHE A 25 -4.86 -7.48 16.59
C PHE A 25 -4.39 -6.39 17.56
N VAL A 26 -3.61 -5.44 17.03
CA VAL A 26 -3.20 -4.24 17.77
C VAL A 26 -3.26 -3.02 16.82
N ASN A 27 -3.71 -1.89 17.31
CA ASN A 27 -3.64 -0.64 16.57
C ASN A 27 -2.23 -0.05 16.67
N VAL A 28 -1.51 0.03 15.56
CA VAL A 28 -0.15 0.57 15.47
C VAL A 28 -0.10 1.76 14.53
N LYS A 29 0.78 2.72 14.79
CA LYS A 29 1.11 3.73 13.78
C LYS A 29 1.99 3.12 12.70
N LEU A 30 1.85 3.59 11.46
CA LEU A 30 2.71 3.16 10.35
C LEU A 30 4.19 3.36 10.69
N SER A 31 4.55 4.41 11.44
CA SER A 31 5.91 4.68 11.93
C SER A 31 6.51 3.58 12.82
N GLU A 32 5.69 2.68 13.37
CA GLU A 32 6.14 1.60 14.25
C GLU A 32 6.51 0.33 13.47
N ILE A 33 6.03 0.21 12.23
CA ILE A 33 6.20 -0.99 11.40
C ILE A 33 6.84 -0.71 10.04
N ALA A 34 7.03 0.56 9.66
CA ALA A 34 7.51 0.95 8.33
C ALA A 34 8.38 2.20 8.36
N THR A 35 9.18 2.35 7.33
CA THR A 35 9.82 3.60 6.94
C THR A 35 9.20 4.09 5.63
N VAL A 36 9.13 5.42 5.46
CA VAL A 36 8.55 6.03 4.27
C VAL A 36 9.58 6.96 3.64
N SER A 37 9.82 6.80 2.35
CA SER A 37 10.70 7.67 1.57
C SER A 37 10.00 8.18 0.32
N ARG A 38 10.36 9.37 -0.16
CA ARG A 38 9.85 9.88 -1.43
C ARG A 38 10.55 9.18 -2.58
N GLY A 39 9.85 8.94 -3.70
CA GLY A 39 10.42 8.39 -4.94
C GLY A 39 11.43 9.32 -5.60
N GLY A 40 11.96 8.91 -6.75
CA GLY A 40 12.97 9.63 -7.52
C GLY A 40 12.43 10.79 -8.35
N SER A 41 13.14 11.15 -9.43
CA SER A 41 12.83 12.35 -10.23
C SER A 41 12.52 12.08 -11.70
N PHE A 42 12.55 10.83 -12.16
CA PHE A 42 12.28 10.52 -13.57
C PHE A 42 10.85 10.85 -13.97
N GLN A 43 10.65 11.11 -15.27
CA GLN A 43 9.39 11.53 -15.86
C GLN A 43 8.98 10.58 -17.00
N LYS A 44 7.76 10.76 -17.55
CA LYS A 44 7.26 9.95 -18.68
C LYS A 44 8.15 10.01 -19.92
N LYS A 45 8.87 11.11 -20.15
CA LYS A 45 9.81 11.25 -21.26
C LYS A 45 11.03 10.33 -21.18
N ASP A 46 11.31 9.81 -19.98
CA ASP A 46 12.46 8.95 -19.68
C ASP A 46 12.11 7.46 -19.88
N PHE A 47 10.86 7.15 -20.27
CA PHE A 47 10.43 5.78 -20.54
C PHE A 47 11.10 5.20 -21.77
N CYS A 48 11.44 3.92 -21.72
CA CYS A 48 11.96 3.11 -22.81
C CYS A 48 11.29 1.73 -22.80
N ASP A 49 11.49 0.98 -23.88
CA ASP A 49 10.87 -0.33 -24.07
C ASP A 49 11.58 -1.42 -23.26
N GLU A 50 12.88 -1.24 -22.97
CA GLU A 50 13.71 -2.18 -22.23
C GLU A 50 14.62 -1.42 -21.26
N GLY A 51 15.00 -2.04 -20.14
CA GLY A 51 15.88 -1.46 -19.13
C GLY A 51 15.49 -1.81 -17.71
N VAL A 52 15.67 -0.89 -16.78
CA VAL A 52 15.32 -1.07 -15.36
C VAL A 52 13.82 -0.89 -15.17
N PRO A 53 13.12 -1.83 -14.51
CA PRO A 53 11.71 -1.72 -14.20
C PRO A 53 11.39 -0.40 -13.48
N CYS A 54 10.26 0.25 -13.83
CA CYS A 54 9.88 1.48 -13.17
C CYS A 54 8.37 1.62 -12.93
N ILE A 55 8.02 2.30 -11.84
CA ILE A 55 6.64 2.60 -11.44
C ILE A 55 6.47 4.12 -11.40
N HIS A 56 5.61 4.63 -12.30
CA HIS A 56 5.26 6.04 -12.36
C HIS A 56 3.90 6.28 -11.69
N TYR A 57 3.75 7.38 -10.94
CA TYR A 57 2.53 7.68 -10.17
C TYR A 57 1.25 7.62 -11.01
N GLY A 58 1.28 8.06 -12.27
CA GLY A 58 0.12 8.01 -13.17
C GLY A 58 -0.33 6.59 -13.52
N GLN A 59 0.56 5.60 -13.46
CA GLN A 59 0.22 4.19 -13.69
C GLN A 59 -0.48 3.57 -12.48
N ILE A 60 -0.17 4.05 -11.27
CA ILE A 60 -0.85 3.61 -10.03
C ILE A 60 -2.34 3.95 -10.11
N TYR A 61 -2.70 5.07 -10.74
CA TYR A 61 -4.10 5.47 -10.90
C TYR A 61 -4.86 4.69 -11.97
N THR A 62 -4.16 4.20 -13.00
CA THR A 62 -4.82 3.78 -14.26
C THR A 62 -4.55 2.34 -14.67
N ARG A 63 -3.52 1.70 -14.12
CA ARG A 63 -3.01 0.43 -14.64
C ARG A 63 -2.77 -0.63 -13.57
N TYR A 64 -2.35 -0.24 -12.36
CA TYR A 64 -2.09 -1.17 -11.27
C TYR A 64 -3.32 -1.32 -10.39
N GLY A 65 -3.53 -2.54 -9.90
CA GLY A 65 -4.52 -2.87 -8.88
C GLY A 65 -3.88 -2.94 -7.48
N ILE A 66 -4.31 -3.90 -6.68
CA ILE A 66 -3.82 -4.12 -5.30
C ILE A 66 -2.33 -4.46 -5.28
N SER A 67 -1.85 -5.25 -6.25
CA SER A 67 -0.46 -5.67 -6.34
C SER A 67 0.02 -5.78 -7.78
N ALA A 68 1.33 -5.79 -7.97
CA ALA A 68 1.96 -6.00 -9.26
C ALA A 68 3.26 -6.81 -9.09
N THR A 69 3.51 -7.75 -10.00
CA THR A 69 4.74 -8.55 -10.10
C THR A 69 5.64 -8.10 -11.24
N LYS A 70 5.10 -7.29 -12.16
CA LYS A 70 5.83 -6.74 -13.32
C LYS A 70 5.49 -5.28 -13.50
N THR A 71 6.45 -4.50 -13.97
CA THR A 71 6.21 -3.12 -14.36
C THR A 71 5.72 -3.04 -15.80
N ILE A 72 5.04 -1.94 -16.12
CA ILE A 72 4.50 -1.67 -17.48
C ILE A 72 5.53 -0.95 -18.35
N GLN A 73 6.46 -0.24 -17.70
CA GLN A 73 7.46 0.60 -18.35
C GLN A 73 8.83 0.38 -17.73
N PHE A 74 9.86 0.81 -18.44
CA PHE A 74 11.24 0.75 -18.06
C PHE A 74 11.88 2.12 -18.19
N ILE A 75 13.03 2.32 -17.57
CA ILE A 75 13.92 3.48 -17.76
C ILE A 75 15.35 2.97 -17.99
N SER A 76 16.19 3.79 -18.63
CA SER A 76 17.58 3.42 -18.86
C SER A 76 18.34 3.20 -17.56
N GLU A 77 19.37 2.35 -17.59
CA GLU A 77 20.24 2.09 -16.43
C GLU A 77 20.88 3.38 -15.89
N ASP A 78 21.26 4.32 -16.75
CA ASP A 78 21.91 5.56 -16.33
C ASP A 78 20.96 6.43 -15.51
N ILE A 79 19.70 6.53 -15.91
CA ILE A 79 18.67 7.24 -15.14
C ILE A 79 18.40 6.49 -13.83
N ALA A 80 18.27 5.18 -13.89
CA ALA A 80 17.93 4.35 -12.73
C ALA A 80 18.98 4.37 -11.60
N LYS A 81 20.26 4.62 -11.92
CA LYS A 81 21.34 4.71 -10.91
C LYS A 81 21.10 5.76 -9.83
N THR A 82 20.38 6.83 -10.17
CA THR A 82 20.10 7.95 -9.25
C THR A 82 18.71 7.90 -8.64
N GLN A 83 17.87 6.94 -9.05
CA GLN A 83 16.50 6.86 -8.58
C GLN A 83 16.37 6.06 -7.29
N LYS A 84 15.34 6.40 -6.51
CA LYS A 84 14.86 5.54 -5.42
C LYS A 84 14.18 4.33 -6.01
N LYS A 85 14.39 3.17 -5.38
CA LYS A 85 13.82 1.91 -5.84
C LYS A 85 12.94 1.29 -4.75
N ALA A 86 11.83 0.72 -5.16
CA ALA A 86 11.03 -0.19 -4.34
C ALA A 86 11.59 -1.60 -4.50
N VAL A 87 11.78 -2.29 -3.41
CA VAL A 87 12.15 -3.72 -3.37
C VAL A 87 10.90 -4.58 -3.23
N THR A 88 11.04 -5.88 -3.45
CA THR A 88 9.94 -6.84 -3.24
C THR A 88 9.33 -6.67 -1.85
N ASN A 89 8.00 -6.69 -1.77
CA ASN A 89 7.20 -6.47 -0.57
C ASN A 89 7.09 -5.01 -0.11
N ASP A 90 7.53 -4.03 -0.90
CA ASP A 90 7.25 -2.61 -0.62
C ASP A 90 5.86 -2.19 -1.12
N ILE A 91 5.32 -1.14 -0.51
CA ILE A 91 4.16 -0.41 -1.05
C ILE A 91 4.66 0.82 -1.80
N VAL A 92 4.21 0.99 -3.03
CA VAL A 92 4.40 2.22 -3.81
C VAL A 92 3.08 2.98 -3.85
N MET A 93 3.06 4.19 -3.29
CA MET A 93 1.86 4.99 -3.08
C MET A 93 1.96 6.33 -3.82
N ALA A 94 0.96 6.71 -4.60
CA ALA A 94 0.87 8.01 -5.25
C ALA A 94 0.43 9.07 -4.22
N VAL A 95 1.31 10.01 -3.89
CA VAL A 95 1.09 10.98 -2.79
C VAL A 95 0.55 12.32 -3.25
N THR A 96 0.35 12.53 -4.55
CA THR A 96 -0.27 13.74 -5.11
C THR A 96 -1.38 13.37 -6.09
N SER A 97 -2.50 14.09 -6.06
CA SER A 97 -3.64 13.91 -6.97
C SER A 97 -4.41 15.22 -7.16
N GLU A 98 -5.40 15.24 -8.04
CA GLU A 98 -6.32 16.36 -8.22
C GLU A 98 -7.46 16.36 -7.20
N ASN A 99 -7.70 15.23 -6.52
CA ASN A 99 -8.78 15.06 -5.54
C ASN A 99 -8.35 14.19 -4.36
N VAL A 100 -9.14 14.21 -3.29
CA VAL A 100 -8.88 13.44 -2.06
C VAL A 100 -9.19 11.96 -2.25
N GLU A 101 -10.11 11.63 -3.14
CA GLU A 101 -10.54 10.27 -3.42
C GLU A 101 -9.37 9.45 -3.98
N ASP A 102 -8.61 10.04 -4.88
CA ASP A 102 -7.53 9.36 -5.58
C ASP A 102 -6.17 9.44 -4.89
N VAL A 103 -5.88 10.54 -4.16
CA VAL A 103 -4.58 10.63 -3.45
C VAL A 103 -4.37 9.43 -2.54
N CYS A 104 -3.14 8.96 -2.44
CA CYS A 104 -2.75 7.74 -1.69
C CYS A 104 -3.28 6.42 -2.29
N LYS A 105 -3.68 6.37 -3.56
CA LYS A 105 -3.76 5.08 -4.26
C LYS A 105 -2.37 4.44 -4.27
N CYS A 106 -2.33 3.13 -4.08
CA CYS A 106 -1.06 2.41 -3.95
C CYS A 106 -1.10 1.05 -4.65
N VAL A 107 0.07 0.46 -4.79
CA VAL A 107 0.27 -0.90 -5.29
C VAL A 107 1.31 -1.60 -4.40
N ALA A 108 1.07 -2.85 -4.04
CA ALA A 108 2.07 -3.72 -3.44
C ALA A 108 3.02 -4.23 -4.53
N TRP A 109 4.30 -3.91 -4.41
CA TRP A 109 5.31 -4.40 -5.34
C TRP A 109 5.76 -5.81 -4.93
N LEU A 110 5.49 -6.77 -5.78
CA LEU A 110 5.81 -8.19 -5.57
C LEU A 110 6.74 -8.75 -6.68
N GLY A 111 7.35 -7.86 -7.49
CA GLY A 111 8.32 -8.26 -8.50
C GLY A 111 9.63 -8.74 -7.89
N GLU A 112 10.35 -9.58 -8.62
CA GLU A 112 11.66 -10.11 -8.20
C GLU A 112 12.78 -9.07 -8.30
N GLU A 113 12.62 -8.09 -9.19
CA GLU A 113 13.59 -7.02 -9.42
C GLU A 113 13.15 -5.73 -8.74
N ASP A 114 14.14 -4.94 -8.30
CA ASP A 114 13.90 -3.60 -7.78
C ASP A 114 13.33 -2.68 -8.84
N ALA A 115 12.23 -1.99 -8.54
CA ALA A 115 11.59 -1.05 -9.46
C ALA A 115 11.92 0.41 -9.09
N ALA A 116 12.42 1.20 -10.03
CA ALA A 116 12.59 2.63 -9.87
C ALA A 116 11.24 3.33 -9.70
N VAL A 117 11.12 4.29 -8.79
CA VAL A 117 9.84 4.90 -8.41
C VAL A 117 9.87 6.41 -8.63
N SER A 118 8.84 6.98 -9.29
CA SER A 118 8.78 8.40 -9.66
C SER A 118 8.56 9.35 -8.47
N GLY A 119 8.82 10.65 -8.67
CA GLY A 119 8.86 11.66 -7.59
C GLY A 119 7.53 12.04 -6.93
N HIS A 120 6.40 11.74 -7.56
CA HIS A 120 5.06 11.97 -7.00
C HIS A 120 4.53 10.78 -6.22
N THR A 121 5.42 9.90 -5.78
CA THR A 121 5.13 8.70 -4.99
C THR A 121 5.90 8.68 -3.69
N ALA A 122 5.44 7.85 -2.77
CA ALA A 122 6.16 7.39 -1.59
C ALA A 122 6.41 5.88 -1.70
N ILE A 123 7.57 5.45 -1.22
CA ILE A 123 7.92 4.05 -1.01
C ILE A 123 7.77 3.78 0.48
N ILE A 124 6.95 2.80 0.84
CA ILE A 124 6.73 2.36 2.20
C ILE A 124 7.41 1.00 2.35
N HIS A 125 8.54 0.98 3.04
CA HIS A 125 9.29 -0.22 3.33
C HIS A 125 8.89 -0.80 4.69
N HIS A 126 8.51 -2.07 4.74
CA HIS A 126 7.97 -2.74 5.93
C HIS A 126 8.24 -4.25 5.92
N ASN A 127 7.90 -4.92 7.03
CA ASN A 127 8.05 -6.38 7.19
C ASN A 127 6.71 -7.11 7.35
N GLN A 128 5.60 -6.48 6.94
CA GLN A 128 4.25 -7.04 6.96
C GLN A 128 3.91 -7.67 5.60
N ASN A 129 2.74 -8.29 5.46
CA ASN A 129 2.23 -8.70 4.16
C ASN A 129 1.86 -7.47 3.32
N ALA A 130 2.52 -7.27 2.17
CA ALA A 130 2.32 -6.09 1.33
C ALA A 130 0.89 -6.00 0.77
N LYS A 131 0.28 -7.12 0.38
CA LYS A 131 -1.10 -7.12 -0.11
C LYS A 131 -2.10 -6.73 0.98
N PHE A 132 -1.88 -7.20 2.23
CA PHE A 132 -2.70 -6.79 3.37
C PHE A 132 -2.66 -5.27 3.56
N LEU A 133 -1.46 -4.67 3.56
CA LEU A 133 -1.33 -3.22 3.67
C LEU A 133 -1.95 -2.49 2.48
N SER A 134 -1.77 -3.02 1.26
CA SER A 134 -2.40 -2.46 0.07
C SER A 134 -3.93 -2.47 0.18
N TYR A 135 -4.55 -3.58 0.60
CA TYR A 135 -5.99 -3.65 0.87
C TYR A 135 -6.43 -2.66 1.95
N PHE A 136 -5.67 -2.55 3.04
CA PHE A 136 -5.94 -1.56 4.08
C PHE A 136 -5.93 -0.13 3.51
N PHE A 137 -4.94 0.24 2.69
CA PHE A 137 -4.85 1.56 2.07
C PHE A 137 -5.94 1.84 1.02
N HIS A 138 -6.68 0.82 0.59
CA HIS A 138 -7.87 0.96 -0.26
C HIS A 138 -9.18 0.91 0.54
N SER A 139 -9.14 0.77 1.87
CA SER A 139 -10.32 0.65 2.72
C SER A 139 -10.92 2.00 3.12
N SER A 140 -12.18 1.98 3.57
CA SER A 140 -12.86 3.13 4.16
C SER A 140 -12.20 3.61 5.46
N LEU A 141 -11.58 2.71 6.23
CA LEU A 141 -10.83 3.03 7.44
C LEU A 141 -9.64 3.95 7.15
N PHE A 142 -8.88 3.64 6.12
CA PHE A 142 -7.78 4.50 5.67
C PHE A 142 -8.32 5.79 5.05
N PHE A 143 -9.37 5.72 4.26
CA PHE A 143 -9.98 6.90 3.65
C PHE A 143 -10.38 7.96 4.69
N ALA A 144 -10.98 7.55 5.80
CA ALA A 144 -11.35 8.45 6.90
C ALA A 144 -10.13 9.15 7.53
N GLN A 145 -8.99 8.47 7.61
CA GLN A 145 -7.74 9.04 8.10
C GLN A 145 -7.09 9.95 7.04
N LYS A 146 -7.01 9.49 5.79
CA LYS A 146 -6.43 10.20 4.66
C LYS A 146 -7.03 11.59 4.45
N LYS A 147 -8.35 11.74 4.58
CA LYS A 147 -9.05 13.04 4.49
C LYS A 147 -8.50 14.10 5.44
N ARG A 148 -8.00 13.70 6.60
CA ARG A 148 -7.43 14.62 7.61
C ARG A 148 -5.96 14.94 7.34
N LEU A 149 -5.27 14.10 6.59
CA LEU A 149 -3.84 14.23 6.27
C LEU A 149 -3.63 15.02 4.98
N ALA A 150 -4.60 14.94 4.06
CA ALA A 150 -4.56 15.59 2.76
C ALA A 150 -4.60 17.12 2.89
N HIS A 151 -3.81 17.80 2.06
CA HIS A 151 -3.77 19.26 1.99
C HIS A 151 -3.48 19.71 0.55
N GLY A 152 -3.79 20.97 0.27
CA GLY A 152 -3.68 21.56 -1.05
C GLY A 152 -5.06 22.00 -1.60
N VAL A 153 -5.05 22.76 -2.68
CA VAL A 153 -6.27 23.28 -3.33
C VAL A 153 -6.40 22.78 -4.76
N LYS A 154 -5.37 22.97 -5.59
CA LYS A 154 -5.33 22.49 -6.99
C LYS A 154 -4.68 21.13 -7.11
N VAL A 155 -3.67 20.89 -6.27
CA VAL A 155 -2.99 19.61 -6.14
C VAL A 155 -3.14 19.21 -4.68
N ILE A 156 -3.76 18.08 -4.46
CA ILE A 156 -3.91 17.47 -3.13
C ILE A 156 -2.69 16.60 -2.88
N GLU A 157 -2.04 16.79 -1.74
CA GLU A 157 -0.86 16.04 -1.34
C GLU A 157 -1.02 15.46 0.07
N VAL A 158 -0.47 14.26 0.28
CA VAL A 158 -0.21 13.68 1.59
C VAL A 158 1.29 13.43 1.68
N THR A 159 1.98 14.18 2.53
CA THR A 159 3.45 14.03 2.67
C THR A 159 3.83 12.72 3.35
N PRO A 160 5.03 12.16 3.04
CA PRO A 160 5.55 10.95 3.70
C PRO A 160 5.50 11.00 5.23
N ASP A 161 5.85 12.13 5.83
CA ASP A 161 5.83 12.31 7.30
C ASP A 161 4.42 12.20 7.88
N LYS A 162 3.40 12.67 7.14
CA LYS A 162 2.01 12.53 7.58
C LYS A 162 1.52 11.09 7.48
N LEU A 163 1.98 10.33 6.46
CA LEU A 163 1.65 8.91 6.33
C LEU A 163 2.11 8.10 7.55
N LEU A 164 3.24 8.44 8.15
CA LEU A 164 3.76 7.78 9.35
C LEU A 164 2.81 7.82 10.55
N ASN A 165 1.84 8.74 10.57
CA ASN A 165 0.83 8.85 11.62
C ASN A 165 -0.44 8.03 11.38
N VAL A 166 -0.55 7.36 10.24
CA VAL A 166 -1.69 6.48 9.93
C VAL A 166 -1.72 5.33 10.94
N VAL A 167 -2.89 5.08 11.51
CA VAL A 167 -3.12 3.97 12.46
C VAL A 167 -3.68 2.78 11.69
N ILE A 168 -3.03 1.64 11.86
CA ILE A 168 -3.34 0.39 11.18
C ILE A 168 -3.77 -0.64 12.23
N PRO A 169 -4.94 -1.26 12.10
CA PRO A 169 -5.30 -2.45 12.87
C PRO A 169 -4.49 -3.63 12.33
N LEU A 170 -3.48 -4.05 13.09
CA LEU A 170 -2.47 -5.02 12.66
C LEU A 170 -2.67 -6.36 13.34
N PRO A 171 -3.20 -7.39 12.66
CA PRO A 171 -3.21 -8.77 13.13
C PRO A 171 -1.84 -9.44 12.92
N SER A 172 -1.70 -10.69 13.37
CA SER A 172 -0.49 -11.47 13.10
C SER A 172 -0.27 -11.68 11.58
N VAL A 173 0.96 -11.98 11.17
CA VAL A 173 1.27 -12.18 9.75
C VAL A 173 0.46 -13.32 9.16
N GLU A 174 0.25 -14.40 9.90
CA GLU A 174 -0.58 -15.55 9.49
C GLU A 174 -2.04 -15.12 9.24
N GLU A 175 -2.57 -14.25 10.12
CA GLU A 175 -3.93 -13.73 9.94
C GLU A 175 -4.00 -12.72 8.77
N GLN A 176 -2.93 -11.92 8.54
CA GLN A 176 -2.82 -11.07 7.35
C GLN A 176 -2.88 -11.91 6.07
N GLU A 177 -2.15 -13.02 5.99
CA GLU A 177 -2.17 -13.94 4.86
C GLU A 177 -3.58 -14.52 4.64
N ARG A 178 -4.24 -14.99 5.71
CA ARG A 178 -5.60 -15.50 5.64
C ARG A 178 -6.61 -14.47 5.11
N ILE A 179 -6.48 -13.22 5.56
CA ILE A 179 -7.33 -12.10 5.08
C ILE A 179 -7.07 -11.84 3.60
N VAL A 180 -5.81 -11.80 3.18
CA VAL A 180 -5.42 -11.59 1.78
C VAL A 180 -6.00 -12.70 0.89
N ASP A 181 -5.89 -13.97 1.28
CA ASP A 181 -6.44 -15.09 0.52
C ASP A 181 -7.96 -14.98 0.30
N ILE A 182 -8.68 -14.50 1.30
CA ILE A 182 -10.12 -14.26 1.19
C ILE A 182 -10.40 -13.12 0.22
N LEU A 183 -9.70 -11.98 0.38
CA LEU A 183 -9.90 -10.79 -0.45
C LEU A 183 -9.51 -11.04 -1.91
N ASP A 184 -8.43 -11.77 -2.16
CA ASP A 184 -8.01 -12.16 -3.51
C ASP A 184 -9.05 -13.02 -4.23
N ARG A 185 -9.69 -13.95 -3.51
CA ARG A 185 -10.79 -14.76 -4.07
C ARG A 185 -11.99 -13.89 -4.43
N PHE A 186 -12.33 -12.90 -3.60
CA PHE A 186 -13.40 -11.96 -3.92
C PHE A 186 -13.07 -11.09 -5.12
N ASP A 187 -11.83 -10.57 -5.20
CA ASP A 187 -11.37 -9.75 -6.32
C ASP A 187 -11.42 -10.54 -7.64
N THR A 188 -10.97 -11.81 -7.63
CA THR A 188 -11.08 -12.72 -8.78
C THR A 188 -12.54 -12.95 -9.17
N LEU A 189 -13.42 -13.24 -8.22
CA LEU A 189 -14.84 -13.46 -8.50
C LEU A 189 -15.51 -12.21 -9.08
N CYS A 190 -15.14 -11.01 -8.60
CA CYS A 190 -15.68 -9.75 -9.14
C CYS A 190 -15.17 -9.48 -10.55
N SER A 191 -13.91 -9.78 -10.85
CA SER A 191 -13.33 -9.58 -12.19
C SER A 191 -13.84 -10.58 -13.22
N ASP A 192 -14.07 -11.84 -12.85
CA ASP A 192 -14.64 -12.85 -13.73
C ASP A 192 -16.11 -12.57 -14.09
N LEU A 193 -16.84 -11.89 -13.19
CA LEU A 193 -18.23 -11.47 -13.41
C LEU A 193 -18.34 -10.19 -14.26
N SER A 194 -17.25 -9.54 -14.60
CA SER A 194 -17.25 -8.31 -15.42
C SER A 194 -17.79 -8.51 -16.85
N SER A 195 -18.04 -9.76 -17.27
CA SER A 195 -18.78 -10.11 -18.50
C SER A 195 -20.30 -10.23 -18.30
N GLY A 196 -20.80 -10.06 -17.07
CA GLY A 196 -22.22 -10.20 -16.71
C GLY A 196 -23.04 -8.91 -16.81
N LEU A 197 -24.32 -8.98 -16.44
CA LEU A 197 -25.23 -7.83 -16.48
C LEU A 197 -24.76 -6.68 -15.56
N PRO A 198 -24.79 -5.41 -16.01
CA PRO A 198 -24.28 -4.27 -15.25
C PRO A 198 -24.79 -4.14 -13.80
N ALA A 199 -26.06 -4.47 -13.56
CA ALA A 199 -26.67 -4.43 -12.22
C ALA A 199 -26.08 -5.48 -11.26
N GLU A 200 -25.70 -6.64 -11.77
CA GLU A 200 -25.07 -7.70 -10.96
C GLU A 200 -23.63 -7.32 -10.63
N ILE A 201 -22.90 -6.70 -11.56
CA ILE A 201 -21.55 -6.17 -11.33
C ILE A 201 -21.57 -5.14 -10.18
N GLU A 202 -22.51 -4.18 -10.23
CA GLU A 202 -22.63 -3.17 -9.18
C GLU A 202 -22.98 -3.77 -7.81
N ALA A 203 -23.87 -4.76 -7.78
CA ALA A 203 -24.23 -5.46 -6.55
C ALA A 203 -23.05 -6.24 -5.96
N ARG A 204 -22.26 -6.93 -6.79
CA ARG A 204 -21.05 -7.65 -6.38
C ARG A 204 -19.95 -6.71 -5.89
N GLN A 205 -19.77 -5.55 -6.55
CA GLN A 205 -18.82 -4.54 -6.12
C GLN A 205 -19.17 -4.01 -4.72
N LYS A 206 -20.43 -3.67 -4.46
CA LYS A 206 -20.91 -3.27 -3.13
C LYS A 206 -20.70 -4.36 -2.07
N GLN A 207 -20.93 -5.62 -2.44
CA GLN A 207 -20.70 -6.77 -1.56
C GLN A 207 -19.20 -6.93 -1.24
N TYR A 208 -18.33 -6.80 -2.23
CA TYR A 208 -16.88 -6.84 -2.05
C TYR A 208 -16.40 -5.74 -1.07
N GLU A 209 -16.81 -4.49 -1.30
CA GLU A 209 -16.44 -3.36 -0.44
C GLU A 209 -16.88 -3.58 1.01
N TYR A 210 -18.10 -4.07 1.21
CA TYR A 210 -18.61 -4.41 2.53
C TYR A 210 -17.78 -5.49 3.24
N TYR A 211 -17.47 -6.59 2.56
CA TYR A 211 -16.69 -7.68 3.18
C TYR A 211 -15.22 -7.29 3.38
N ARG A 212 -14.61 -6.54 2.46
CA ARG A 212 -13.27 -5.99 2.63
C ARG A 212 -13.19 -5.15 3.91
N ASP A 213 -14.11 -4.20 4.06
CA ASP A 213 -14.12 -3.32 5.23
C ASP A 213 -14.41 -4.10 6.52
N LYS A 214 -15.29 -5.10 6.46
CA LYS A 214 -15.58 -5.98 7.60
C LYS A 214 -14.37 -6.83 8.00
N LEU A 215 -13.63 -7.38 7.04
CA LEU A 215 -12.41 -8.17 7.31
C LEU A 215 -11.24 -7.31 7.84
N LEU A 216 -11.23 -6.03 7.51
CA LEU A 216 -10.23 -5.07 7.96
C LEU A 216 -10.67 -4.28 9.23
N THR A 217 -11.90 -4.51 9.71
CA THR A 217 -12.39 -3.96 10.98
C THR A 217 -12.29 -5.02 12.06
N PHE A 218 -11.33 -4.85 12.98
CA PHE A 218 -11.08 -5.80 14.05
C PHE A 218 -11.82 -5.39 15.33
N THR A 219 -12.41 -6.38 16.00
CA THR A 219 -12.96 -6.24 17.35
C THR A 219 -12.15 -7.10 18.28
N ALA A 220 -11.96 -6.66 19.52
CA ALA A 220 -11.29 -7.47 20.54
C ALA A 220 -12.06 -8.78 20.74
N LYS A 221 -11.35 -9.88 20.93
CA LYS A 221 -11.95 -11.13 21.39
C LYS A 221 -12.37 -10.94 22.84
N GLU A 222 -13.63 -11.26 23.14
CA GLU A 222 -14.12 -11.43 24.52
C GLU A 222 -13.49 -12.64 25.18
#